data_6fe8794d95b13d17c18463a82fbeaa4c
#
_entry.id   6fe8794d95b13d17c18463a82fbeaa4c
#
_cell.length_a   1.000
_cell.length_b   1.000
_cell.length_c   1.000
_cell.angle_alpha   90.00
_cell.angle_beta   90.00
_cell.angle_gamma   90.00
#
_symmetry.space_group_name_H-M   'P 1'
#
loop_
_entity.id
_entity.type
_entity.pdbx_description
1 polymer ?
#
loop_
_entity_poly.entity_id
_entity_poly.type
_entity_poly.pdbx_seq_one_letter_code
_entity_poly.pdbx_strand_id
1 'polypeptide(L)'
;EKEKKSMKMKKTFQKFAIGAAAAAAVCVILPNTNASIAYAMGDIPVIGNIIKIVTFRDYQVNEERFQADVKVPEVVVENQTGGNNEQLDKSVKEINFDIQKTTDELIQEFEKEMNQYEQGYQDLSISSQVICDTDKWFSFKLSLYQGAGSGYQRQKYYTVDKTTGKR
;
A
#
# COMPACT_ATOMS: atom_id res chain seq x y z
N GLU A 1 34.10 14.47 -38.48
CA GLU A 1 32.64 14.67 -38.28
C GLU A 1 31.96 13.40 -37.75
N LYS A 2 32.35 12.19 -38.20
CA LYS A 2 31.82 10.90 -37.70
C LYS A 2 32.17 10.62 -36.23
N GLU A 3 33.34 11.00 -35.74
CA GLU A 3 33.75 10.76 -34.34
C GLU A 3 32.98 11.64 -33.32
N LYS A 4 32.70 12.90 -33.65
CA LYS A 4 31.92 13.78 -32.82
C LYS A 4 30.45 13.32 -32.64
N LYS A 5 29.89 12.67 -33.68
CA LYS A 5 28.53 12.11 -33.66
C LYS A 5 28.46 10.84 -32.81
N SER A 6 29.50 10.00 -32.83
CA SER A 6 29.62 8.81 -32.00
C SER A 6 29.78 9.14 -30.53
N MET A 7 30.55 10.17 -30.15
CA MET A 7 30.67 10.61 -28.75
C MET A 7 29.39 11.24 -28.19
N LYS A 8 28.62 11.97 -29.00
CA LYS A 8 27.33 12.48 -28.60
C LYS A 8 26.31 11.35 -28.35
N MET A 9 26.27 10.33 -29.20
CA MET A 9 25.39 9.17 -28.99
C MET A 9 25.79 8.36 -27.76
N LYS A 10 27.07 8.15 -27.48
CA LYS A 10 27.53 7.46 -26.27
C LYS A 10 27.13 8.22 -24.98
N LYS A 11 27.25 9.57 -24.97
CA LYS A 11 26.82 10.39 -23.83
C LYS A 11 25.31 10.39 -23.64
N THR A 12 24.53 10.30 -24.71
CA THR A 12 23.08 10.19 -24.63
C THR A 12 22.64 8.81 -24.10
N PHE A 13 23.31 7.74 -24.58
CA PHE A 13 23.07 6.37 -24.08
C PHE A 13 23.51 6.20 -22.62
N GLN A 14 24.60 6.85 -22.19
CA GLN A 14 24.98 6.84 -20.77
C GLN A 14 23.97 7.57 -19.88
N LYS A 15 23.38 8.67 -20.35
CA LYS A 15 22.31 9.37 -19.59
C LYS A 15 21.04 8.54 -19.52
N PHE A 16 20.70 7.79 -20.57
CA PHE A 16 19.58 6.83 -20.55
C PHE A 16 19.87 5.61 -19.65
N ALA A 17 21.10 5.14 -19.59
CA ALA A 17 21.48 4.02 -18.72
C ALA A 17 21.51 4.42 -17.24
N ILE A 18 21.80 5.67 -16.91
CA ILE A 18 21.74 6.20 -15.54
C ILE A 18 20.28 6.40 -15.10
N GLY A 19 19.39 6.84 -15.99
CA GLY A 19 17.96 6.93 -15.73
C GLY A 19 17.28 5.56 -15.53
N ALA A 20 17.77 4.51 -16.24
CA ALA A 20 17.26 3.15 -16.07
C ALA A 20 17.80 2.46 -14.81
N ALA A 21 18.96 2.88 -14.29
CA ALA A 21 19.53 2.33 -13.05
C ALA A 21 18.85 2.92 -11.79
N ALA A 22 18.33 4.15 -11.85
CA ALA A 22 17.54 4.73 -10.77
C ALA A 22 16.15 4.07 -10.64
N ALA A 23 15.59 3.56 -11.74
CA ALA A 23 14.33 2.80 -11.71
C ALA A 23 14.47 1.37 -11.14
N ALA A 24 15.69 0.88 -10.93
CA ALA A 24 15.92 -0.48 -10.40
C ALA A 24 15.90 -0.57 -8.87
N ALA A 25 15.76 0.55 -8.14
CA ALA A 25 15.64 0.54 -6.69
C ALA A 25 14.18 0.41 -6.20
N VAL A 26 13.21 0.29 -7.11
CA VAL A 26 11.84 -0.04 -6.75
C VAL A 26 11.77 -1.55 -6.49
N CYS A 27 12.16 -1.97 -5.30
CA CYS A 27 11.92 -3.34 -4.85
C CYS A 27 10.43 -3.52 -4.61
N VAL A 28 9.71 -3.96 -5.62
CA VAL A 28 8.39 -4.56 -5.41
C VAL A 28 8.63 -5.89 -4.69
N ILE A 29 8.64 -5.86 -3.37
CA ILE A 29 8.66 -7.07 -2.58
C ILE A 29 7.26 -7.66 -2.68
N LEU A 30 7.14 -8.72 -3.48
CA LEU A 30 5.95 -9.56 -3.52
C LEU A 30 5.60 -10.02 -2.09
N PRO A 31 4.33 -10.24 -1.78
CA PRO A 31 3.85 -10.42 -0.42
C PRO A 31 4.62 -11.53 0.27
N ASN A 32 5.46 -11.16 1.22
CA ASN A 32 5.99 -12.11 2.17
C ASN A 32 4.85 -12.44 3.13
N THR A 33 4.26 -13.59 2.94
CA THR A 33 3.20 -14.15 3.78
C THR A 33 3.73 -14.53 5.17
N ASN A 34 4.42 -13.63 5.82
CA ASN A 34 4.68 -13.75 7.25
C ASN A 34 3.53 -13.07 7.99
N ALA A 35 2.54 -13.88 8.29
CA ALA A 35 1.50 -13.60 9.27
C ALA A 35 2.13 -13.46 10.67
N SER A 36 2.88 -12.40 10.88
CA SER A 36 3.43 -12.04 12.20
C SER A 36 2.74 -10.79 12.72
N ILE A 37 1.42 -10.78 12.67
CA ILE A 37 0.68 -10.04 13.67
C ILE A 37 0.36 -11.08 14.75
N ALA A 38 1.31 -11.27 15.67
CA ALA A 38 1.06 -11.98 16.89
C ALA A 38 0.04 -11.15 17.70
N TYR A 39 -1.23 -11.39 17.45
CA TYR A 39 -2.23 -11.05 18.44
C TYR A 39 -1.99 -11.98 19.62
N ALA A 40 -1.57 -11.40 20.74
CA ALA A 40 -1.78 -12.00 22.03
C ALA A 40 -3.31 -12.01 22.28
N MET A 41 -4.02 -12.88 21.57
CA MET A 41 -5.41 -13.20 21.87
C MET A 41 -5.36 -14.36 22.85
N GLY A 42 -5.63 -14.07 24.12
CA GLY A 42 -5.97 -15.11 25.08
C GLY A 42 -7.13 -15.93 24.54
N ASP A 43 -7.23 -17.19 25.00
CA ASP A 43 -8.21 -18.21 24.64
C ASP A 43 -9.66 -17.72 24.79
N ILE A 44 -10.15 -16.97 23.80
CA ILE A 44 -11.58 -16.68 23.67
C ILE A 44 -12.07 -17.53 22.49
N PRO A 45 -13.04 -18.41 22.68
CA PRO A 45 -13.64 -19.12 21.56
C PRO A 45 -14.33 -18.11 20.66
N VAL A 46 -13.67 -17.80 19.54
CA VAL A 46 -14.21 -16.86 18.54
C VAL A 46 -15.31 -17.57 17.78
N ILE A 47 -16.54 -17.28 18.13
CA ILE A 47 -17.72 -17.72 17.38
C ILE A 47 -18.02 -16.64 16.36
N GLY A 48 -17.56 -16.81 15.11
CA GLY A 48 -17.86 -15.84 14.06
C GLY A 48 -16.77 -15.76 12.97
N ASN A 49 -16.96 -14.83 12.06
CA ASN A 49 -15.99 -14.55 11.01
C ASN A 49 -14.76 -13.81 11.56
N ILE A 50 -13.59 -14.36 11.36
CA ILE A 50 -12.34 -13.67 11.68
C ILE A 50 -11.96 -12.80 10.49
N ILE A 51 -11.82 -11.51 10.74
CA ILE A 51 -11.34 -10.54 9.75
C ILE A 51 -9.93 -10.11 10.16
N LYS A 52 -9.00 -10.18 9.22
CA LYS A 52 -7.60 -9.78 9.42
C LYS A 52 -7.18 -8.76 8.37
N ILE A 53 -6.16 -7.97 8.73
CA ILE A 53 -5.44 -7.12 7.78
C ILE A 53 -4.08 -7.76 7.54
N VAL A 54 -3.76 -7.97 6.28
CA VAL A 54 -2.44 -8.43 5.83
C VAL A 54 -1.81 -7.36 4.94
N THR A 55 -0.49 -7.35 4.82
CA THR A 55 0.18 -6.49 3.84
C THR A 55 0.13 -7.18 2.49
N PHE A 56 -0.62 -6.61 1.56
CA PHE A 56 -0.73 -7.10 0.18
C PHE A 56 0.49 -6.71 -0.65
N ARG A 57 0.93 -5.45 -0.50
CA ARG A 57 2.08 -4.91 -1.23
C ARG A 57 2.88 -3.98 -0.32
N ASP A 58 4.20 -4.09 -0.39
CA ASP A 58 5.15 -3.18 0.22
C ASP A 58 5.87 -2.43 -0.90
N TYR A 59 5.78 -1.09 -0.89
CA TYR A 59 6.44 -0.22 -1.86
C TYR A 59 7.31 0.77 -1.09
N GLN A 60 8.61 0.73 -1.37
CA GLN A 60 9.59 1.57 -0.68
C GLN A 60 10.50 2.27 -1.68
N VAL A 61 10.70 3.56 -1.46
CA VAL A 61 11.71 4.38 -2.13
C VAL A 61 12.52 5.08 -1.06
N ASN A 62 13.84 5.00 -1.16
CA ASN A 62 14.74 5.67 -0.23
C ASN A 62 15.84 6.35 -1.03
N GLU A 63 15.50 7.48 -1.62
CA GLU A 63 16.42 8.35 -2.35
C GLU A 63 16.60 9.66 -1.58
N GLU A 64 17.67 10.41 -1.86
CA GLU A 64 18.02 11.62 -1.13
C GLU A 64 16.86 12.63 -1.02
N ARG A 65 16.03 12.71 -2.06
CA ARG A 65 14.93 13.69 -2.18
C ARG A 65 13.53 13.08 -2.24
N PHE A 66 13.45 11.78 -2.46
CA PHE A 66 12.19 11.06 -2.61
C PHE A 66 12.17 9.88 -1.65
N GLN A 67 11.22 9.90 -0.73
CA GLN A 67 11.04 8.84 0.23
C GLN A 67 9.62 8.29 0.14
N ALA A 68 9.48 6.98 0.10
CA ALA A 68 8.19 6.32 0.18
C ALA A 68 8.27 5.11 1.12
N ASP A 69 7.32 5.03 2.05
CA ASP A 69 7.06 3.84 2.88
C ASP A 69 5.57 3.53 2.81
N VAL A 70 5.23 2.66 1.88
CA VAL A 70 3.83 2.34 1.55
C VAL A 70 3.56 0.88 1.81
N LYS A 71 2.77 0.60 2.85
CA LYS A 71 2.26 -0.73 3.17
C LYS A 71 0.79 -0.80 2.80
N VAL A 72 0.51 -1.35 1.60
CA VAL A 72 -0.86 -1.50 1.11
C VAL A 72 -1.53 -2.65 1.85
N PRO A 73 -2.57 -2.38 2.67
CA PRO A 73 -3.26 -3.44 3.38
C PRO A 73 -4.27 -4.16 2.47
N GLU A 74 -4.53 -5.42 2.78
CA GLU A 74 -5.64 -6.20 2.29
C GLU A 74 -6.44 -6.76 3.47
N VAL A 75 -7.76 -6.66 3.39
CA VAL A 75 -8.68 -7.26 4.36
C VAL A 75 -8.99 -8.66 3.90
N VAL A 76 -8.79 -9.65 4.76
CA VAL A 76 -9.10 -11.06 4.50
C VAL A 76 -10.09 -11.59 5.54
N VAL A 77 -10.99 -12.46 5.10
CA VAL A 77 -11.96 -13.15 5.95
C VAL A 77 -11.56 -14.61 6.06
N GLU A 78 -11.34 -15.06 7.29
CA GLU A 78 -11.15 -16.48 7.60
C GLU A 78 -12.46 -17.03 8.17
N ASN A 79 -13.13 -17.90 7.42
CA ASN A 79 -14.35 -18.55 7.89
C ASN A 79 -13.98 -19.75 8.76
N GLN A 80 -14.24 -19.65 10.06
CA GLN A 80 -13.97 -20.78 10.99
C GLN A 80 -15.09 -21.82 11.07
N THR A 81 -16.32 -21.50 10.70
CA THR A 81 -17.44 -22.42 10.79
C THR A 81 -18.44 -22.19 9.68
N GLY A 82 -18.33 -22.98 8.62
CA GLY A 82 -19.43 -23.49 7.78
C GLY A 82 -20.47 -22.55 7.16
N GLY A 83 -20.34 -21.26 7.25
CA GLY A 83 -21.29 -20.30 6.68
C GLY A 83 -20.62 -19.29 5.80
N ASN A 84 -20.84 -19.38 4.48
CA ASN A 84 -20.40 -18.36 3.54
C ASN A 84 -21.29 -17.11 3.74
N ASN A 85 -20.73 -16.01 4.22
CA ASN A 85 -21.45 -14.74 4.30
C ASN A 85 -21.15 -13.92 3.04
N GLU A 86 -21.93 -14.15 1.99
CA GLU A 86 -21.75 -13.49 0.68
C GLU A 86 -21.75 -11.95 0.79
N GLN A 87 -22.54 -11.39 1.71
CA GLN A 87 -22.58 -9.94 1.94
C GLN A 87 -21.26 -9.44 2.55
N LEU A 88 -20.66 -10.20 3.46
CA LEU A 88 -19.36 -9.88 4.06
C LEU A 88 -18.26 -9.95 2.99
N ASP A 89 -18.24 -11.01 2.18
CA ASP A 89 -17.27 -11.17 1.09
C ASP A 89 -17.37 -10.02 0.08
N LYS A 90 -18.60 -9.59 -0.25
CA LYS A 90 -18.83 -8.44 -1.13
C LYS A 90 -18.27 -7.16 -0.51
N SER A 91 -18.59 -6.89 0.76
CA SER A 91 -18.12 -5.70 1.46
C SER A 91 -16.59 -5.66 1.56
N VAL A 92 -15.96 -6.79 1.84
CA VAL A 92 -14.50 -6.90 1.89
C VAL A 92 -13.86 -6.67 0.52
N LYS A 93 -14.42 -7.22 -0.55
CA LYS A 93 -13.97 -6.95 -1.93
C LYS A 93 -14.06 -5.46 -2.29
N GLU A 94 -15.16 -4.80 -1.93
CA GLU A 94 -15.33 -3.37 -2.16
C GLU A 94 -14.33 -2.53 -1.37
N ILE A 95 -14.04 -2.90 -0.12
CA ILE A 95 -13.02 -2.25 0.72
C ILE A 95 -11.64 -2.43 0.08
N ASN A 96 -11.26 -3.64 -0.29
CA ASN A 96 -9.97 -3.92 -0.91
C ASN A 96 -9.80 -3.19 -2.24
N PHE A 97 -10.85 -3.13 -3.05
CA PHE A 97 -10.83 -2.36 -4.28
C PHE A 97 -10.59 -0.85 -4.03
N ASP A 98 -11.28 -0.26 -3.03
CA ASP A 98 -11.10 1.16 -2.68
C ASP A 98 -9.70 1.44 -2.12
N ILE A 99 -9.15 0.53 -1.31
CA ILE A 99 -7.78 0.62 -0.82
C ILE A 99 -6.78 0.59 -1.98
N GLN A 100 -6.85 -0.42 -2.84
CA GLN A 100 -5.95 -0.60 -3.97
C GLN A 100 -6.01 0.61 -4.90
N LYS A 101 -7.22 1.04 -5.30
CA LYS A 101 -7.39 2.22 -6.13
C LYS A 101 -6.73 3.46 -5.53
N THR A 102 -7.03 3.74 -4.24
CA THR A 102 -6.48 4.91 -3.55
C THR A 102 -4.96 4.87 -3.46
N THR A 103 -4.40 3.72 -3.15
CA THR A 103 -2.94 3.56 -2.99
C THR A 103 -2.21 3.57 -4.33
N ASP A 104 -2.80 2.98 -5.37
CA ASP A 104 -2.22 2.99 -6.72
C ASP A 104 -2.17 4.41 -7.30
N GLU A 105 -3.25 5.19 -7.12
CA GLU A 105 -3.28 6.59 -7.54
C GLU A 105 -2.16 7.42 -6.88
N LEU A 106 -1.93 7.24 -5.58
CA LEU A 106 -0.89 7.95 -4.83
C LEU A 106 0.53 7.52 -5.24
N ILE A 107 0.75 6.22 -5.45
CA ILE A 107 2.05 5.71 -5.91
C ILE A 107 2.35 6.22 -7.31
N GLN A 108 1.38 6.18 -8.23
CA GLN A 108 1.55 6.69 -9.60
C GLN A 108 1.84 8.19 -9.62
N GLU A 109 1.16 8.98 -8.78
CA GLU A 109 1.43 10.41 -8.64
C GLU A 109 2.86 10.64 -8.14
N PHE A 110 3.28 9.94 -7.09
CA PHE A 110 4.62 10.00 -6.55
C PHE A 110 5.69 9.63 -7.60
N GLU A 111 5.51 8.52 -8.32
CA GLU A 111 6.43 8.09 -9.38
C GLU A 111 6.50 9.09 -10.54
N LYS A 112 5.36 9.66 -10.92
CA LYS A 112 5.31 10.69 -11.96
C LYS A 112 6.11 11.92 -11.56
N GLU A 113 5.94 12.38 -10.34
CA GLU A 113 6.64 13.58 -9.85
C GLU A 113 8.15 13.30 -9.66
N MET A 114 8.53 12.12 -9.16
CA MET A 114 9.93 11.70 -9.07
C MET A 114 10.62 11.71 -10.44
N ASN A 115 9.91 11.33 -11.51
CA ASN A 115 10.46 11.32 -12.87
C ASN A 115 10.44 12.68 -13.57
N GLN A 116 9.61 13.62 -13.16
CA GLN A 116 9.43 14.91 -13.83
C GLN A 116 10.24 16.05 -13.21
N TYR A 117 10.52 15.99 -11.92
CA TYR A 117 11.16 17.10 -11.21
C TYR A 117 12.60 16.77 -10.82
N GLU A 118 13.54 17.55 -11.39
CA GLU A 118 14.97 17.50 -11.01
C GLU A 118 15.22 18.14 -9.63
N GLN A 119 14.30 18.95 -9.14
CA GLN A 119 14.40 19.66 -7.85
C GLN A 119 13.10 19.51 -7.07
N GLY A 120 13.21 19.24 -5.77
CA GLY A 120 12.07 19.09 -4.87
C GLY A 120 12.30 17.91 -3.91
N TYR A 121 11.49 17.87 -2.86
CA TYR A 121 11.43 16.78 -1.90
C TYR A 121 10.02 16.22 -1.90
N GLN A 122 9.91 14.91 -1.90
CA GLN A 122 8.63 14.24 -1.72
C GLN A 122 8.72 13.11 -0.73
N ASP A 123 7.65 12.99 0.04
CA ASP A 123 7.46 11.94 1.03
C ASP A 123 6.06 11.35 0.88
N LEU A 124 5.97 10.03 0.74
CA LEU A 124 4.73 9.28 0.67
C LEU A 124 4.73 8.20 1.73
N SER A 125 3.77 8.23 2.66
CA SER A 125 3.59 7.16 3.64
C SER A 125 2.14 6.69 3.69
N ILE A 126 1.98 5.37 3.63
CA ILE A 126 0.67 4.71 3.76
C ILE A 126 0.78 3.60 4.78
N SER A 127 -0.09 3.65 5.77
CA SER A 127 -0.15 2.64 6.83
C SER A 127 -1.59 2.34 7.25
N SER A 128 -1.81 1.20 7.87
CA SER A 128 -3.10 0.80 8.42
C SER A 128 -3.02 0.46 9.90
N GLN A 129 -4.13 0.65 10.60
CA GLN A 129 -4.26 0.33 12.01
C GLN A 129 -5.66 -0.19 12.30
N VAL A 130 -5.76 -1.36 12.93
CA VAL A 130 -7.04 -1.86 13.48
C VAL A 130 -7.43 -0.98 14.66
N ILE A 131 -8.68 -0.51 14.65
CA ILE A 131 -9.23 0.37 15.70
C ILE A 131 -10.17 -0.41 16.60
N CYS A 132 -10.97 -1.29 16.02
CA CYS A 132 -11.95 -2.10 16.72
C CYS A 132 -12.00 -3.49 16.11
N ASP A 133 -11.92 -4.50 16.97
CA ASP A 133 -12.14 -5.90 16.61
C ASP A 133 -12.91 -6.58 17.74
N THR A 134 -14.20 -6.74 17.55
CA THR A 134 -15.13 -7.40 18.46
C THR A 134 -15.85 -8.53 17.74
N ASP A 135 -16.67 -9.28 18.43
CA ASP A 135 -17.50 -10.34 17.82
C ASP A 135 -18.43 -9.79 16.71
N LYS A 136 -18.86 -8.53 16.86
CA LYS A 136 -19.80 -7.90 15.93
C LYS A 136 -19.15 -6.95 14.96
N TRP A 137 -18.17 -6.16 15.39
CA TRP A 137 -17.61 -5.07 14.61
C TRP A 137 -16.12 -5.27 14.32
N PHE A 138 -15.76 -5.01 13.08
CA PHE A 138 -14.38 -4.83 12.68
C PHE A 138 -14.19 -3.44 12.06
N SER A 139 -13.26 -2.66 12.59
CA SER A 139 -12.95 -1.34 12.07
C SER A 139 -11.45 -1.12 11.98
N PHE A 140 -11.00 -0.50 10.89
CA PHE A 140 -9.63 -0.08 10.74
C PHE A 140 -9.52 1.27 10.06
N LYS A 141 -8.38 1.88 10.24
CA LYS A 141 -8.00 3.17 9.67
C LYS A 141 -6.87 2.97 8.66
N LEU A 142 -7.01 3.57 7.48
CA LEU A 142 -5.95 3.77 6.51
C LEU A 142 -5.46 5.22 6.64
N SER A 143 -4.17 5.39 6.96
CA SER A 143 -3.51 6.69 7.07
C SER A 143 -2.67 6.92 5.82
N LEU A 144 -2.86 8.08 5.17
CA LEU A 144 -2.23 8.47 3.93
C LEU A 144 -1.54 9.81 4.20
N TYR A 145 -0.23 9.88 3.99
CA TYR A 145 0.56 11.10 4.12
C TYR A 145 1.32 11.39 2.83
N GLN A 146 1.25 12.64 2.38
CA GLN A 146 2.02 13.16 1.26
C GLN A 146 2.72 14.44 1.71
N GLY A 147 4.01 14.54 1.49
CA GLY A 147 4.85 15.72 1.77
C GLY A 147 5.50 16.21 0.50
N ALA A 148 5.30 17.48 0.15
CA ALA A 148 5.95 18.17 -0.96
C ALA A 148 6.13 19.66 -0.57
N GLY A 149 7.11 19.95 0.28
CA GLY A 149 7.27 21.30 0.87
C GLY A 149 6.30 21.58 2.03
N SER A 150 5.04 21.13 1.95
CA SER A 150 4.09 21.05 3.06
C SER A 150 3.52 19.64 3.15
N GLY A 151 3.17 19.20 4.38
CA GLY A 151 2.60 17.88 4.61
C GLY A 151 1.07 17.90 4.51
N TYR A 152 0.49 16.92 3.83
CA TYR A 152 -0.93 16.69 3.78
C TYR A 152 -1.26 15.27 4.27
N GLN A 153 -2.14 15.16 5.27
CA GLN A 153 -2.54 13.89 5.85
C GLN A 153 -4.04 13.68 5.66
N ARG A 154 -4.38 12.48 5.16
CA ARG A 154 -5.76 11.99 5.07
C ARG A 154 -5.91 10.70 5.84
N GLN A 155 -7.12 10.44 6.32
CA GLN A 155 -7.48 9.17 6.96
C GLN A 155 -8.79 8.67 6.37
N LYS A 156 -8.82 7.39 6.02
CA LYS A 156 -10.04 6.66 5.62
C LYS A 156 -10.35 5.63 6.70
N TYR A 157 -11.61 5.55 7.07
CA TYR A 157 -12.09 4.59 8.05
C TYR A 157 -13.01 3.58 7.37
N TYR A 158 -12.78 2.32 7.66
CA TYR A 158 -13.58 1.22 7.16
C TYR A 158 -14.15 0.45 8.36
N THR A 159 -15.45 0.20 8.32
CA THR A 159 -16.14 -0.54 9.38
C THR A 159 -17.04 -1.58 8.74
N VAL A 160 -17.04 -2.79 9.29
CA VAL A 160 -17.86 -3.91 8.84
C VAL A 160 -18.53 -4.56 10.04
N ASP A 161 -19.84 -4.81 9.93
CA ASP A 161 -20.58 -5.68 10.83
C ASP A 161 -20.28 -7.15 10.43
N LYS A 162 -19.58 -7.88 11.30
CA LYS A 162 -19.16 -9.26 11.05
C LYS A 162 -20.35 -10.24 10.92
N THR A 163 -21.50 -9.88 11.51
CA THR A 163 -22.70 -10.72 11.52
C THR A 163 -23.48 -10.56 10.23
N THR A 164 -23.72 -9.30 9.84
CA THR A 164 -24.55 -8.97 8.65
C THR A 164 -23.75 -8.77 7.38
N GLY A 165 -22.45 -8.55 7.50
CA GLY A 165 -21.55 -8.22 6.39
C GLY A 165 -21.73 -6.79 5.87
N LYS A 166 -22.51 -5.94 6.50
CA LYS A 166 -22.76 -4.56 6.06
C LYS A 166 -21.61 -3.63 6.46
N ARG A 167 -21.37 -2.66 5.59
CA ARG A 167 -20.45 -1.52 5.82
C ARG A 167 -21.18 -0.39 6.50
#